data_a23139d71fbbf1edfa81906967dfdd26
#
_entry.id   a23139d71fbbf1edfa81906967dfdd26
#
_cell.length_a   1.000
_cell.length_b   1.000
_cell.length_c   1.000
_cell.angle_alpha   90.00
_cell.angle_beta   90.00
_cell.angle_gamma   90.00
#
_symmetry.space_group_name_H-M   'P 1'
#
loop_
_entity.id
_entity.type
_entity.pdbx_description
1 polymer ?
#
loop_
_entity_poly.entity_id
_entity_poly.type
_entity_poly.pdbx_seq_one_letter_code
_entity_poly.pdbx_strand_id
1 'polypeptide(L)'
;MISGHLVIGTLHTKSCAETIDRMINFYEVRDQATIKYMLSSLLKLVVSQRLLKGRDGKLVLVPEVMVVDNIVAGIIRKEKLSVSEIEDAIQSNLEKGSIGLINSLAELFVEDKITLEQAKAQIEEKNLEILNRTIMQLKIKRDRR
;
A
#
# COMPACT_ATOMS: atom_id res chain seq x y z
N MET A 1 28.94 -4.33 8.90
CA MET A 1 28.54 -3.44 10.01
C MET A 1 27.39 -2.58 9.53
N ILE A 2 26.19 -2.74 10.10
CA ILE A 2 25.04 -1.90 9.72
C ILE A 2 25.27 -0.56 10.42
N SER A 3 25.42 0.50 9.66
CA SER A 3 25.85 1.83 10.16
C SER A 3 24.83 2.57 11.03
N GLY A 4 23.66 1.99 11.27
CA GLY A 4 22.60 2.60 12.10
C GLY A 4 21.96 3.88 11.52
N HIS A 5 22.26 4.24 10.26
CA HIS A 5 21.68 5.42 9.62
C HIS A 5 20.29 5.11 9.05
N LEU A 6 19.37 6.05 9.23
CA LEU A 6 18.09 6.03 8.50
C LEU A 6 18.35 6.47 7.05
N VAL A 7 17.88 5.67 6.11
CA VAL A 7 17.95 5.98 4.67
C VAL A 7 16.53 6.15 4.13
N ILE A 8 16.30 7.21 3.38
CA ILE A 8 15.07 7.50 2.65
C ILE A 8 15.42 7.54 1.18
N GLY A 9 14.71 6.73 0.38
CA GLY A 9 14.88 6.66 -1.07
C GLY A 9 13.54 6.80 -1.79
N THR A 10 13.56 7.14 -3.06
CA THR A 10 12.37 7.27 -3.90
C THR A 10 12.45 6.36 -5.12
N LEU A 11 11.32 5.75 -5.48
CA LEU A 11 11.15 4.95 -6.69
C LEU A 11 9.89 5.40 -7.43
N HIS A 12 9.83 5.12 -8.74
CA HIS A 12 8.66 5.40 -9.56
C HIS A 12 7.80 4.11 -9.68
N THR A 13 6.97 3.86 -8.67
CA THR A 13 6.10 2.68 -8.55
C THR A 13 4.68 3.09 -8.18
N LYS A 14 3.70 2.25 -8.53
CA LYS A 14 2.27 2.55 -8.35
C LYS A 14 1.70 2.01 -7.03
N SER A 15 2.40 1.07 -6.37
CA SER A 15 1.97 0.47 -5.11
C SER A 15 3.16 0.06 -4.23
N CYS A 16 2.89 -0.18 -2.96
CA CYS A 16 3.91 -0.70 -2.03
C CYS A 16 4.42 -2.08 -2.47
N ALA A 17 3.54 -2.96 -2.96
CA ALA A 17 3.92 -4.28 -3.44
C ALA A 17 4.83 -4.20 -4.68
N GLU A 18 4.49 -3.34 -5.67
CA GLU A 18 5.35 -3.09 -6.84
C GLU A 18 6.71 -2.53 -6.44
N THR A 19 6.77 -1.69 -5.40
CA THR A 19 8.03 -1.16 -4.87
C THR A 19 8.96 -2.30 -4.44
N ILE A 20 8.44 -3.25 -3.65
CA ILE A 20 9.23 -4.41 -3.19
C ILE A 20 9.69 -5.26 -4.36
N ASP A 21 8.77 -5.59 -5.28
CA ASP A 21 9.09 -6.39 -6.47
C ASP A 21 10.19 -5.72 -7.30
N ARG A 22 10.09 -4.41 -7.55
CA ARG A 22 11.08 -3.65 -8.30
C ARG A 22 12.44 -3.61 -7.61
N MET A 23 12.48 -3.42 -6.28
CA MET A 23 13.72 -3.45 -5.52
C MET A 23 14.42 -4.80 -5.62
N ILE A 24 13.69 -5.91 -5.61
CA ILE A 24 14.24 -7.25 -5.75
C ILE A 24 14.74 -7.49 -7.20
N ASN A 25 13.91 -7.16 -8.19
CA ASN A 25 14.19 -7.42 -9.59
C ASN A 25 15.25 -6.49 -10.20
N PHE A 26 15.68 -5.47 -9.48
CA PHE A 26 16.83 -4.65 -9.86
C PHE A 26 18.16 -5.43 -9.80
N TYR A 27 18.19 -6.54 -9.07
CA TYR A 27 19.36 -7.39 -8.90
C TYR A 27 19.27 -8.66 -9.72
N GLU A 28 20.44 -9.25 -10.06
CA GLU A 28 20.51 -10.53 -10.73
C GLU A 28 19.87 -11.65 -9.89
N VAL A 29 19.28 -12.64 -10.55
CA VAL A 29 18.54 -13.74 -9.89
C VAL A 29 19.34 -14.40 -8.77
N ARG A 30 20.67 -14.59 -8.98
CA ARG A 30 21.58 -15.18 -7.98
C ARG A 30 21.65 -14.38 -6.66
N ASP A 31 21.42 -13.06 -6.71
CA ASP A 31 21.56 -12.16 -5.57
C ASP A 31 20.20 -11.87 -4.89
N GLN A 32 19.08 -12.17 -5.55
CA GLN A 32 17.73 -11.81 -5.08
C GLN A 32 17.39 -12.41 -3.71
N ALA A 33 17.85 -13.62 -3.40
CA ALA A 33 17.61 -14.23 -2.09
C ALA A 33 18.28 -13.42 -0.97
N THR A 34 19.49 -12.94 -1.18
CA THR A 34 20.21 -12.08 -0.22
C THR A 34 19.50 -10.73 -0.07
N ILE A 35 19.06 -10.13 -1.20
CA ILE A 35 18.33 -8.85 -1.19
C ILE A 35 17.00 -8.98 -0.45
N LYS A 36 16.23 -10.03 -0.68
CA LYS A 36 14.98 -10.31 0.06
C LYS A 36 15.22 -10.40 1.57
N TYR A 37 16.27 -11.10 1.98
CA TYR A 37 16.64 -11.19 3.38
C TYR A 37 16.99 -9.80 3.96
N MET A 38 17.79 -9.01 3.25
CA MET A 38 18.16 -7.66 3.68
C MET A 38 16.93 -6.74 3.76
N LEU A 39 16.08 -6.70 2.74
CA LEU A 39 14.85 -5.90 2.73
C LEU A 39 13.93 -6.30 3.89
N SER A 40 13.72 -7.60 4.11
CA SER A 40 12.87 -8.09 5.19
C SER A 40 13.35 -7.68 6.59
N SER A 41 14.64 -7.44 6.74
CA SER A 41 15.27 -7.11 8.02
C SER A 41 15.42 -5.60 8.25
N LEU A 42 15.68 -4.85 7.19
CA LEU A 42 16.07 -3.44 7.27
C LEU A 42 14.95 -2.47 6.86
N LEU A 43 14.08 -2.87 5.93
CA LEU A 43 13.00 -2.01 5.47
C LEU A 43 11.99 -1.79 6.59
N LYS A 44 11.61 -0.53 6.82
CA LYS A 44 10.68 -0.17 7.90
C LYS A 44 9.33 0.26 7.37
N LEU A 45 9.34 1.02 6.28
CA LEU A 45 8.16 1.68 5.74
C LEU A 45 8.28 1.82 4.23
N VAL A 46 7.18 1.61 3.53
CA VAL A 46 7.02 2.01 2.12
C VAL A 46 5.78 2.88 2.02
N VAL A 47 5.92 4.01 1.33
CA VAL A 47 4.80 4.92 1.04
C VAL A 47 4.67 5.02 -0.47
N SER A 48 3.54 4.60 -1.00
CA SER A 48 3.14 4.83 -2.39
C SER A 48 2.12 5.96 -2.45
N GLN A 49 2.22 6.79 -3.48
CA GLN A 49 1.39 7.97 -3.63
C GLN A 49 0.76 7.99 -5.02
N ARG A 50 -0.55 8.24 -5.07
CA ARG A 50 -1.28 8.53 -6.30
C ARG A 50 -1.91 9.91 -6.19
N LEU A 51 -2.02 10.61 -7.30
CA LEU A 51 -2.72 11.89 -7.38
C LEU A 51 -3.95 11.72 -8.27
N LEU A 52 -5.11 12.06 -7.75
CA LEU A 52 -6.37 12.10 -8.49
C LEU A 52 -6.85 13.54 -8.59
N LYS A 53 -7.59 13.84 -9.67
CA LYS A 53 -8.29 15.11 -9.77
C LYS A 53 -9.55 15.04 -8.89
N GLY A 54 -9.59 15.84 -7.83
CA GLY A 54 -10.72 15.92 -6.92
C GLY A 54 -11.95 16.58 -7.57
N ARG A 55 -13.10 16.55 -6.86
CA ARG A 55 -14.35 17.18 -7.30
C ARG A 55 -14.24 18.69 -7.46
N ASP A 56 -13.39 19.34 -6.67
CA ASP A 56 -13.09 20.78 -6.75
C ASP A 56 -12.07 21.13 -7.84
N GLY A 57 -11.63 20.15 -8.63
CA GLY A 57 -10.65 20.31 -9.69
C GLY A 57 -9.20 20.31 -9.23
N LYS A 58 -8.92 20.29 -7.93
CA LYS A 58 -7.55 20.22 -7.37
C LYS A 58 -7.07 18.79 -7.31
N LEU A 59 -5.75 18.63 -7.19
CA LEU A 59 -5.15 17.33 -6.98
C LEU A 59 -5.37 16.85 -5.54
N VAL A 60 -5.81 15.61 -5.40
CA VAL A 60 -6.03 14.92 -4.13
C VAL A 60 -5.04 13.77 -4.04
N LEU A 61 -4.32 13.71 -2.91
CA LEU A 61 -3.39 12.63 -2.62
C LEU A 61 -4.15 11.38 -2.17
N VAL A 62 -3.83 10.24 -2.78
CA VAL A 62 -4.28 8.91 -2.37
C VAL A 62 -3.04 8.15 -1.88
N PRO A 63 -2.79 8.10 -0.57
CA PRO A 63 -1.64 7.37 -0.03
C PRO A 63 -1.95 5.88 0.10
N GLU A 64 -0.92 5.08 -0.07
CA GLU A 64 -0.84 3.70 0.40
C GLU A 64 0.41 3.58 1.27
N VAL A 65 0.27 3.08 2.50
CA VAL A 65 1.37 2.98 3.46
C VAL A 65 1.50 1.54 3.95
N MET A 66 2.67 0.99 3.80
CA MET A 66 3.01 -0.35 4.28
C MET A 66 4.05 -0.26 5.39
N VAL A 67 3.66 -0.56 6.61
CA VAL A 67 4.57 -0.81 7.71
C VAL A 67 5.12 -2.24 7.58
N VAL A 68 6.43 -2.38 7.56
CA VAL A 68 7.08 -3.69 7.44
C VAL A 68 7.17 -4.32 8.83
N ASP A 69 6.17 -5.11 9.17
CA ASP A 69 6.15 -5.95 10.37
C ASP A 69 6.63 -7.38 10.05
N ASN A 70 6.55 -8.28 11.03
CA ASN A 70 6.98 -9.66 10.87
C ASN A 70 6.21 -10.43 9.78
N ILE A 71 4.95 -10.09 9.53
CA ILE A 71 4.13 -10.72 8.49
C ILE A 71 4.64 -10.31 7.12
N VAL A 72 4.75 -8.99 6.87
CA VAL A 72 5.27 -8.44 5.62
C VAL A 72 6.72 -8.91 5.39
N ALA A 73 7.56 -8.88 6.42
CA ALA A 73 8.93 -9.39 6.36
C ALA A 73 8.98 -10.88 5.97
N GLY A 74 8.04 -11.69 6.47
CA GLY A 74 7.89 -13.09 6.10
C GLY A 74 7.53 -13.28 4.63
N ILE A 75 6.62 -12.47 4.11
CA ILE A 75 6.19 -12.50 2.70
C ILE A 75 7.37 -12.11 1.78
N ILE A 76 8.12 -11.07 2.12
CA ILE A 76 9.29 -10.61 1.34
C ILE A 76 10.34 -11.73 1.20
N ARG A 77 10.53 -12.56 2.24
CA ARG A 77 11.50 -13.67 2.24
C ARG A 77 11.09 -14.89 1.42
N LYS A 78 9.83 -15.01 0.99
CA LYS A 78 9.38 -16.15 0.18
C LYS A 78 10.18 -16.25 -1.12
N GLU A 79 10.34 -17.46 -1.62
CA GLU A 79 10.99 -17.71 -2.91
C GLU A 79 10.29 -16.93 -4.02
N LYS A 80 8.96 -17.00 -4.06
CA LYS A 80 8.12 -16.21 -4.99
C LYS A 80 7.38 -15.14 -4.21
N LEU A 81 7.66 -13.88 -4.55
CA LEU A 81 6.92 -12.74 -4.01
C LEU A 81 5.48 -12.75 -4.54
N SER A 82 4.51 -12.60 -3.66
CA SER A 82 3.09 -12.48 -4.02
C SER A 82 2.61 -11.06 -3.74
N VAL A 83 2.22 -10.36 -4.79
CA VAL A 83 1.66 -9.00 -4.68
C VAL A 83 0.37 -9.02 -3.84
N SER A 84 -0.51 -9.99 -4.10
CA SER A 84 -1.77 -10.11 -3.35
C SER A 84 -1.55 -10.36 -1.86
N GLU A 85 -0.56 -11.18 -1.48
CA GLU A 85 -0.25 -11.40 -0.07
C GLU A 85 0.26 -10.14 0.63
N ILE A 86 1.02 -9.29 -0.08
CA ILE A 86 1.43 -7.99 0.47
C ILE A 86 0.23 -7.07 0.62
N GLU A 87 -0.66 -6.99 -0.36
CA GLU A 87 -1.89 -6.19 -0.29
C GLU A 87 -2.78 -6.64 0.89
N ASP A 88 -2.96 -7.95 1.07
CA ASP A 88 -3.70 -8.52 2.20
C ASP A 88 -3.03 -8.20 3.54
N ALA A 89 -1.70 -8.26 3.60
CA ALA A 89 -0.95 -7.91 4.79
C ALA A 89 -1.08 -6.43 5.15
N ILE A 90 -1.06 -5.51 4.17
CA ILE A 90 -1.32 -4.08 4.38
C ILE A 90 -2.73 -3.91 4.98
N GLN A 91 -3.73 -4.58 4.40
CA GLN A 91 -5.11 -4.48 4.84
C GLN A 91 -5.34 -5.05 6.25
N SER A 92 -4.62 -6.09 6.64
CA SER A 92 -4.70 -6.67 7.98
C SER A 92 -3.91 -5.89 9.05
N ASN A 93 -3.05 -4.96 8.64
CA ASN A 93 -2.11 -4.24 9.52
C ASN A 93 -2.49 -2.76 9.73
N LEU A 94 -3.76 -2.39 9.51
CA LEU A 94 -4.24 -1.00 9.61
C LEU A 94 -4.06 -0.44 11.03
N GLU A 95 -4.26 -1.25 12.07
CA GLU A 95 -4.10 -0.84 13.47
C GLU A 95 -2.66 -0.49 13.83
N LYS A 96 -1.67 -1.00 13.08
CA LYS A 96 -0.25 -0.73 13.28
C LYS A 96 0.28 0.42 12.42
N GLY A 97 -0.61 1.14 11.73
CA GLY A 97 -0.29 2.33 10.95
C GLY A 97 -0.12 2.09 9.44
N SER A 98 -0.40 0.89 8.93
CA SER A 98 -0.54 0.68 7.49
C SER A 98 -1.82 1.34 6.98
N ILE A 99 -1.80 1.80 5.73
CA ILE A 99 -2.94 2.40 5.04
C ILE A 99 -3.10 1.70 3.70
N GLY A 100 -4.18 0.93 3.54
CA GLY A 100 -4.47 0.28 2.27
C GLY A 100 -5.03 1.26 1.24
N LEU A 101 -4.76 1.00 -0.04
CA LEU A 101 -5.30 1.80 -1.13
C LEU A 101 -6.83 1.93 -1.08
N ILE A 102 -7.52 0.81 -0.81
CA ILE A 102 -8.98 0.78 -0.73
C ILE A 102 -9.50 1.67 0.42
N ASN A 103 -8.81 1.68 1.55
CA ASN A 103 -9.16 2.53 2.69
C ASN A 103 -9.03 4.01 2.34
N SER A 104 -7.91 4.40 1.73
CA SER A 104 -7.70 5.78 1.28
C SER A 104 -8.76 6.24 0.29
N LEU A 105 -9.09 5.40 -0.70
CA LEU A 105 -10.13 5.71 -1.69
C LEU A 105 -11.52 5.82 -1.05
N ALA A 106 -11.85 4.92 -0.12
CA ALA A 106 -13.13 4.94 0.59
C ALA A 106 -13.27 6.18 1.47
N GLU A 107 -12.22 6.56 2.19
CA GLU A 107 -12.20 7.79 3.01
C GLU A 107 -12.39 9.03 2.16
N LEU A 108 -11.63 9.18 1.07
CA LEU A 108 -11.75 10.32 0.15
C LEU A 108 -13.13 10.42 -0.48
N PHE A 109 -13.76 9.29 -0.80
CA PHE A 109 -15.14 9.27 -1.29
C PHE A 109 -16.14 9.69 -0.21
N VAL A 110 -16.03 9.18 1.02
CA VAL A 110 -16.91 9.55 2.13
C VAL A 110 -16.74 11.02 2.53
N GLU A 111 -15.54 11.58 2.36
CA GLU A 111 -15.24 13.00 2.55
C GLU A 111 -15.66 13.89 1.35
N ASP A 112 -16.31 13.32 0.34
CA ASP A 112 -16.76 14.00 -0.89
C ASP A 112 -15.62 14.63 -1.72
N LYS A 113 -14.39 14.16 -1.54
CA LYS A 113 -13.23 14.67 -2.29
C LYS A 113 -13.10 14.08 -3.69
N ILE A 114 -13.54 12.82 -3.88
CA ILE A 114 -13.53 12.12 -5.17
C ILE A 114 -14.89 11.48 -5.47
N THR A 115 -15.13 11.10 -6.72
CA THR A 115 -16.33 10.36 -7.11
C THR A 115 -16.14 8.85 -6.91
N LEU A 116 -17.24 8.10 -6.87
CA LEU A 116 -17.19 6.64 -6.77
C LEU A 116 -16.54 6.02 -8.03
N GLU A 117 -16.81 6.59 -9.20
CA GLU A 117 -16.19 6.15 -10.46
C GLU A 117 -14.68 6.34 -10.43
N GLN A 118 -14.21 7.46 -9.89
CA GLN A 118 -12.78 7.71 -9.73
C GLN A 118 -12.13 6.69 -8.77
N ALA A 119 -12.79 6.38 -7.65
CA ALA A 119 -12.32 5.36 -6.72
C ALA A 119 -12.25 3.96 -7.38
N LYS A 120 -13.32 3.56 -8.08
CA LYS A 120 -13.39 2.27 -8.78
C LYS A 120 -12.33 2.14 -9.87
N ALA A 121 -12.02 3.21 -10.58
CA ALA A 121 -11.00 3.21 -11.63
C ALA A 121 -9.56 2.96 -11.13
N GLN A 122 -9.33 3.04 -9.81
CA GLN A 122 -8.01 2.84 -9.21
C GLN A 122 -7.75 1.40 -8.76
N ILE A 123 -8.74 0.54 -8.78
CA ILE A 123 -8.67 -0.84 -8.25
C ILE A 123 -9.14 -1.85 -9.30
N GLU A 124 -8.74 -3.09 -9.11
CA GLU A 124 -9.21 -4.22 -9.92
C GLU A 124 -10.66 -4.58 -9.57
N GLU A 125 -11.38 -5.18 -10.52
CA GLU A 125 -12.78 -5.57 -10.38
C GLU A 125 -13.03 -6.48 -9.16
N LYS A 126 -12.10 -7.41 -8.88
CA LYS A 126 -12.16 -8.29 -7.71
C LYS A 126 -12.23 -7.55 -6.37
N ASN A 127 -11.76 -6.30 -6.32
CA ASN A 127 -11.70 -5.47 -5.11
C ASN A 127 -12.90 -4.52 -4.93
N LEU A 128 -13.82 -4.48 -5.89
CA LEU A 128 -14.99 -3.58 -5.85
C LEU A 128 -15.91 -3.87 -4.65
N GLU A 129 -16.09 -5.13 -4.32
CA GLU A 129 -16.91 -5.53 -3.16
C GLU A 129 -16.28 -5.05 -1.84
N ILE A 130 -14.97 -5.16 -1.72
CA ILE A 130 -14.22 -4.70 -0.53
C ILE A 130 -14.34 -3.17 -0.41
N LEU A 131 -14.19 -2.43 -1.52
CA LEU A 131 -14.39 -0.98 -1.54
C LEU A 131 -15.79 -0.59 -1.04
N ASN A 132 -16.83 -1.22 -1.59
CA ASN A 132 -18.21 -0.92 -1.21
C ASN A 132 -18.48 -1.21 0.28
N ARG A 133 -17.96 -2.32 0.80
CA ARG A 133 -18.05 -2.68 2.22
C ARG A 133 -17.34 -1.65 3.10
N THR A 134 -16.14 -1.25 2.72
CA THR A 134 -15.34 -0.26 3.46
C THR A 134 -16.05 1.09 3.50
N ILE A 135 -16.61 1.55 2.37
CA ILE A 135 -17.40 2.78 2.31
C ILE A 135 -18.61 2.71 3.26
N MET A 136 -19.33 1.59 3.26
CA MET A 136 -20.49 1.41 4.15
C MET A 136 -20.09 1.50 5.63
N GLN A 137 -19.01 0.83 6.01
CA GLN A 137 -18.48 0.87 7.38
C GLN A 137 -18.08 2.30 7.80
N LEU A 138 -17.42 3.04 6.93
CA LEU A 138 -17.02 4.42 7.21
C LEU A 138 -18.23 5.35 7.36
N LYS A 139 -19.26 5.20 6.54
CA LYS A 139 -20.51 6.00 6.67
C LYS A 139 -21.19 5.73 8.01
N ILE A 140 -21.36 4.45 8.39
CA ILE A 140 -21.96 4.09 9.69
C ILE A 140 -21.16 4.68 10.86
N LYS A 141 -19.82 4.64 10.77
CA LYS A 141 -18.95 5.22 11.82
C LYS A 141 -19.07 6.73 11.91
N ARG A 142 -19.28 7.41 10.79
CA ARG A 142 -19.48 8.87 10.73
C ARG A 142 -20.82 9.29 11.32
N ASP A 143 -21.89 8.54 11.03
CA ASP A 143 -23.25 8.83 11.51
C ASP A 143 -23.41 8.62 13.03
N ARG A 144 -22.48 7.91 13.67
CA ARG A 144 -22.46 7.67 15.13
C ARG A 144 -21.65 8.70 15.92
N ARG A 145 -21.02 9.66 15.25
CA ARG A 145 -20.25 10.76 15.89
C ARG A 145 -21.04 12.05 15.88
#